data_d184c324f3940e720051e398f736de7d
#
_entry.id   d184c324f3940e720051e398f736de7d
#
_cell.length_a   1.000
_cell.length_b   1.000
_cell.length_c   1.000
_cell.angle_alpha   90.00
_cell.angle_beta   90.00
_cell.angle_gamma   90.00
#
_symmetry.space_group_name_H-M   'P 1'
#
loop_
_entity.id
_entity.type
_entity.pdbx_description
1 polymer ?
#
loop_
_entity_poly.entity_id
_entity_poly.type
_entity_poly.pdbx_seq_one_letter_code
_entity_poly.pdbx_strand_id
1 'polypeptide(L)'
;MSLRAAIAGTGSIGKIHARSARLAGAELAAVAASSPESAQAAAAELGADRACDSAEEMVRDPGIDVVHICTPNYLHLPLAEAALAAGKHVICEKPLALDAAGAQRLVDAAAGSGLQTAVPFVYRYYPTVREARERVGSGQTGPLRLVHGAYLQDWLLRPEDDDWRVDERLGGTSRTFADIGVHWCDLAEFVSGQRIARLSARLLTAVPERRGRPVTTEDAGVVQFETDAGAVGSVVVSQISPGRKNRLWIELDGSEEALAFDQEHPEELWCGRREALTIVRRDPETLSPAAARFAFLPGGHPQGYADCFDAFVADFYDSVGSGSAVAGMPTFSDGLRAALITDAVLASARDERWVDV
;
A
#
# COMPACT_ATOMS: atom_id res chain seq x y z
N MET A 1 -28.54 3.82 3.49
CA MET A 1 -28.10 4.39 4.79
C MET A 1 -26.63 4.74 4.61
N SER A 2 -26.18 5.82 5.24
CA SER A 2 -24.76 6.16 5.28
C SER A 2 -24.01 5.11 6.10
N LEU A 3 -22.81 4.69 5.64
CA LEU A 3 -21.95 3.78 6.41
C LEU A 3 -21.38 4.52 7.63
N ARG A 4 -21.31 3.84 8.76
CA ARG A 4 -20.71 4.35 10.00
C ARG A 4 -19.29 3.81 10.14
N ALA A 5 -18.31 4.67 9.90
CA ALA A 5 -16.89 4.33 9.91
C ALA A 5 -16.23 4.66 11.26
N ALA A 6 -15.26 3.87 11.65
CA ALA A 6 -14.42 4.13 12.81
C ALA A 6 -12.93 4.03 12.46
N ILE A 7 -12.10 4.87 13.09
CA ILE A 7 -10.65 4.93 12.85
C ILE A 7 -9.88 4.51 14.10
N ALA A 8 -9.16 3.39 14.02
CA ALA A 8 -8.20 2.96 15.04
C ALA A 8 -6.81 3.49 14.68
N GLY A 9 -6.27 4.42 15.47
CA GLY A 9 -5.00 5.09 15.18
C GLY A 9 -5.20 6.41 14.42
N THR A 10 -4.98 7.53 15.12
CA THR A 10 -5.28 8.89 14.63
C THR A 10 -4.02 9.69 14.25
N GLY A 11 -2.93 8.99 13.92
CA GLY A 11 -1.72 9.58 13.34
C GLY A 11 -1.95 10.15 11.93
N SER A 12 -0.87 10.53 11.25
CA SER A 12 -0.94 11.17 9.92
C SER A 12 -1.79 10.36 8.93
N ILE A 13 -1.62 9.02 8.89
CA ILE A 13 -2.38 8.17 7.97
C ILE A 13 -3.84 8.05 8.39
N GLY A 14 -4.14 7.94 9.69
CA GLY A 14 -5.51 7.90 10.19
C GLY A 14 -6.32 9.16 9.84
N LYS A 15 -5.67 10.33 9.78
CA LYS A 15 -6.29 11.59 9.32
C LYS A 15 -6.67 11.53 7.83
N ILE A 16 -5.83 10.91 7.01
CA ILE A 16 -6.12 10.68 5.59
C ILE A 16 -7.33 9.75 5.45
N HIS A 17 -7.34 8.62 6.17
CA HIS A 17 -8.49 7.70 6.17
C HIS A 17 -9.78 8.38 6.60
N ALA A 18 -9.76 9.19 7.67
CA ALA A 18 -10.94 9.92 8.15
C ALA A 18 -11.47 10.91 7.10
N ARG A 19 -10.57 11.63 6.41
CA ARG A 19 -10.93 12.53 5.31
C ARG A 19 -11.58 11.75 4.15
N SER A 20 -10.92 10.67 3.69
CA SER A 20 -11.39 9.88 2.55
C SER A 20 -12.71 9.18 2.86
N ALA A 21 -12.91 8.68 4.11
CA ALA A 21 -14.16 8.08 4.54
C ALA A 21 -15.35 9.07 4.41
N ARG A 22 -15.15 10.32 4.82
CA ARG A 22 -16.19 11.35 4.66
C ARG A 22 -16.45 11.72 3.21
N LEU A 23 -15.40 11.87 2.41
CA LEU A 23 -15.55 12.16 0.98
C LEU A 23 -16.32 11.04 0.26
N ALA A 24 -16.16 9.80 0.71
CA ALA A 24 -16.93 8.65 0.24
C ALA A 24 -18.32 8.52 0.88
N GLY A 25 -18.76 9.51 1.67
CA GLY A 25 -20.12 9.62 2.20
C GLY A 25 -20.38 8.89 3.52
N ALA A 26 -19.34 8.42 4.23
CA ALA A 26 -19.52 7.81 5.54
C ALA A 26 -19.64 8.83 6.67
N GLU A 27 -20.35 8.46 7.73
CA GLU A 27 -20.32 9.14 9.02
C GLU A 27 -19.12 8.65 9.83
N LEU A 28 -18.32 9.57 10.36
CA LEU A 28 -17.21 9.20 11.25
C LEU A 28 -17.74 9.00 12.68
N ALA A 29 -18.17 7.78 12.97
CA ALA A 29 -18.87 7.43 14.20
C ALA A 29 -17.94 7.41 15.43
N ALA A 30 -16.68 6.95 15.27
CA ALA A 30 -15.77 6.81 16.39
C ALA A 30 -14.30 6.90 15.98
N VAL A 31 -13.47 7.31 16.94
CA VAL A 31 -12.00 7.21 16.82
C VAL A 31 -11.41 6.64 18.10
N ALA A 32 -10.32 5.88 17.97
CA ALA A 32 -9.48 5.44 19.07
C ALA A 32 -8.01 5.79 18.81
N ALA A 33 -7.29 6.18 19.83
CA ALA A 33 -5.89 6.59 19.77
C ALA A 33 -5.05 5.88 20.84
N SER A 34 -3.78 6.31 21.02
CA SER A 34 -2.88 5.71 22.01
C SER A 34 -3.25 6.00 23.48
N SER A 35 -4.12 6.97 23.72
CA SER A 35 -4.70 7.26 25.04
C SER A 35 -6.09 7.87 24.88
N PRO A 36 -6.96 7.82 25.92
CA PRO A 36 -8.26 8.47 25.93
C PRO A 36 -8.19 9.97 25.62
N GLU A 37 -7.19 10.69 26.16
CA GLU A 37 -7.00 12.13 25.94
C GLU A 37 -6.68 12.40 24.45
N SER A 38 -5.78 11.58 23.87
CA SER A 38 -5.45 11.68 22.44
C SER A 38 -6.65 11.34 21.56
N ALA A 39 -7.48 10.37 21.95
CA ALA A 39 -8.71 10.03 21.25
C ALA A 39 -9.75 11.17 21.30
N GLN A 40 -9.93 11.83 22.45
CA GLN A 40 -10.82 12.99 22.58
C GLN A 40 -10.35 14.16 21.70
N ALA A 41 -9.05 14.47 21.73
CA ALA A 41 -8.49 15.52 20.88
C ALA A 41 -8.70 15.21 19.39
N ALA A 42 -8.45 13.96 19.00
CA ALA A 42 -8.63 13.50 17.62
C ALA A 42 -10.12 13.49 17.20
N ALA A 43 -11.04 13.11 18.07
CA ALA A 43 -12.47 13.17 17.79
C ALA A 43 -12.92 14.61 17.51
N ALA A 44 -12.46 15.58 18.30
CA ALA A 44 -12.75 17.00 18.08
C ALA A 44 -12.12 17.51 16.77
N GLU A 45 -10.85 17.18 16.50
CA GLU A 45 -10.15 17.59 15.27
C GLU A 45 -10.78 17.00 14.01
N LEU A 46 -11.06 15.70 14.05
CA LEU A 46 -11.62 14.96 12.93
C LEU A 46 -13.15 15.07 12.85
N GLY A 47 -13.83 15.65 13.85
CA GLY A 47 -15.27 15.74 13.97
C GLY A 47 -15.94 14.36 14.00
N ALA A 48 -15.36 13.40 14.70
CA ALA A 48 -16.01 12.13 14.96
C ALA A 48 -17.11 12.29 16.04
N ASP A 49 -18.15 11.46 15.97
CA ASP A 49 -19.26 11.52 16.94
C ASP A 49 -18.75 11.26 18.36
N ARG A 50 -17.76 10.39 18.52
CA ARG A 50 -17.18 10.05 19.84
C ARG A 50 -15.74 9.58 19.78
N ALA A 51 -15.04 9.74 20.92
CA ALA A 51 -13.80 9.07 21.23
C ALA A 51 -14.09 7.76 21.97
N CYS A 52 -13.30 6.72 21.70
CA CYS A 52 -13.32 5.44 22.43
C CYS A 52 -12.08 5.33 23.31
N ASP A 53 -12.21 4.67 24.47
CA ASP A 53 -11.12 4.48 25.40
C ASP A 53 -10.06 3.50 24.87
N SER A 54 -10.47 2.56 24.00
CA SER A 54 -9.56 1.62 23.32
C SER A 54 -10.05 1.27 21.92
N ALA A 55 -9.12 0.83 21.06
CA ALA A 55 -9.44 0.31 19.74
C ALA A 55 -10.19 -1.04 19.83
N GLU A 56 -9.88 -1.85 20.85
CA GLU A 56 -10.51 -3.14 21.11
C GLU A 56 -12.00 -3.01 21.46
N GLU A 57 -12.37 -1.98 22.20
CA GLU A 57 -13.77 -1.66 22.48
C GLU A 57 -14.46 -1.16 21.21
N MET A 58 -13.83 -0.23 20.52
CA MET A 58 -14.36 0.42 19.32
C MET A 58 -14.72 -0.60 18.22
N VAL A 59 -13.86 -1.58 17.94
CA VAL A 59 -14.10 -2.58 16.87
C VAL A 59 -15.28 -3.50 17.16
N ARG A 60 -15.72 -3.61 18.43
CA ARG A 60 -16.87 -4.44 18.84
C ARG A 60 -18.19 -3.68 18.91
N ASP A 61 -18.16 -2.36 18.71
CA ASP A 61 -19.37 -1.54 18.78
C ASP A 61 -20.38 -1.91 17.68
N PRO A 62 -21.61 -2.29 18.03
CA PRO A 62 -22.64 -2.63 17.04
C PRO A 62 -23.06 -1.44 16.15
N GLY A 63 -22.81 -0.22 16.56
CA GLY A 63 -23.13 0.99 15.80
C GLY A 63 -22.07 1.37 14.75
N ILE A 64 -21.08 0.51 14.47
CA ILE A 64 -20.03 0.68 13.46
C ILE A 64 -20.21 -0.37 12.38
N ASP A 65 -20.10 0.03 11.11
CA ASP A 65 -20.17 -0.84 9.95
C ASP A 65 -18.75 -1.17 9.42
N VAL A 66 -17.86 -0.17 9.42
CA VAL A 66 -16.51 -0.25 8.82
C VAL A 66 -15.47 0.22 9.81
N VAL A 67 -14.38 -0.53 9.94
CA VAL A 67 -13.22 -0.16 10.77
C VAL A 67 -12.01 0.07 9.86
N HIS A 68 -11.39 1.25 10.00
CA HIS A 68 -10.09 1.55 9.42
C HIS A 68 -9.01 1.37 10.50
N ILE A 69 -8.09 0.44 10.30
CA ILE A 69 -6.99 0.13 11.23
C ILE A 69 -5.74 0.84 10.72
N CYS A 70 -5.34 1.90 11.44
CA CYS A 70 -4.23 2.81 11.14
C CYS A 70 -3.23 2.88 12.30
N THR A 71 -3.19 1.84 13.12
CA THR A 71 -2.33 1.68 14.29
C THR A 71 -0.90 1.29 13.90
N PRO A 72 0.07 1.20 14.83
CA PRO A 72 1.32 0.49 14.60
C PRO A 72 1.09 -0.98 14.22
N ASN A 73 2.01 -1.54 13.41
CA ASN A 73 1.84 -2.82 12.71
C ASN A 73 1.48 -4.00 13.63
N TYR A 74 2.04 -4.07 14.85
CA TYR A 74 1.78 -5.18 15.77
C TYR A 74 0.31 -5.29 16.22
N LEU A 75 -0.47 -4.21 16.08
CA LEU A 75 -1.89 -4.16 16.42
C LEU A 75 -2.81 -4.52 15.23
N HIS A 76 -2.28 -4.61 14.01
CA HIS A 76 -3.10 -4.88 12.83
C HIS A 76 -3.83 -6.22 12.95
N LEU A 77 -3.08 -7.30 13.19
CA LEU A 77 -3.65 -8.65 13.29
C LEU A 77 -4.74 -8.77 14.37
N PRO A 78 -4.47 -8.45 15.65
CA PRO A 78 -5.49 -8.64 16.69
C PRO A 78 -6.72 -7.75 16.51
N LEU A 79 -6.56 -6.52 16.01
CA LEU A 79 -7.69 -5.61 15.77
C LEU A 79 -8.52 -6.04 14.56
N ALA A 80 -7.89 -6.48 13.48
CA ALA A 80 -8.60 -6.95 12.29
C ALA A 80 -9.36 -8.25 12.58
N GLU A 81 -8.77 -9.21 13.30
CA GLU A 81 -9.47 -10.42 13.75
C GLU A 81 -10.71 -10.07 14.63
N ALA A 82 -10.53 -9.15 15.59
CA ALA A 82 -11.63 -8.73 16.45
C ALA A 82 -12.75 -8.01 15.68
N ALA A 83 -12.39 -7.16 14.70
CA ALA A 83 -13.36 -6.46 13.85
C ALA A 83 -14.13 -7.43 12.95
N LEU A 84 -13.45 -8.38 12.29
CA LEU A 84 -14.10 -9.42 11.47
C LEU A 84 -15.01 -10.30 12.32
N ALA A 85 -14.57 -10.75 13.50
CA ALA A 85 -15.39 -11.53 14.43
C ALA A 85 -16.62 -10.76 14.93
N ALA A 86 -16.54 -9.43 14.98
CA ALA A 86 -17.67 -8.55 15.32
C ALA A 86 -18.56 -8.20 14.11
N GLY A 87 -18.31 -8.80 12.94
CA GLY A 87 -19.09 -8.55 11.73
C GLY A 87 -18.82 -7.23 11.03
N LYS A 88 -17.63 -6.66 11.17
CA LYS A 88 -17.24 -5.37 10.57
C LYS A 88 -16.48 -5.56 9.26
N HIS A 89 -16.76 -4.72 8.27
CA HIS A 89 -15.89 -4.54 7.11
C HIS A 89 -14.59 -3.87 7.56
N VAL A 90 -13.45 -4.20 6.93
CA VAL A 90 -12.14 -3.77 7.44
C VAL A 90 -11.26 -3.21 6.32
N ILE A 91 -10.78 -1.99 6.49
CA ILE A 91 -9.56 -1.50 5.83
C ILE A 91 -8.44 -1.57 6.86
N CYS A 92 -7.39 -2.34 6.57
CA CYS A 92 -6.21 -2.44 7.43
C CYS A 92 -4.98 -1.91 6.72
N GLU A 93 -4.24 -1.00 7.36
CA GLU A 93 -2.98 -0.49 6.84
C GLU A 93 -1.95 -1.60 6.58
N LYS A 94 -1.04 -1.29 5.68
CA LYS A 94 0.09 -2.18 5.37
C LYS A 94 1.25 -1.97 6.37
N PRO A 95 2.04 -3.00 6.63
CA PRO A 95 1.83 -4.40 6.25
C PRO A 95 0.61 -4.97 6.96
N LEU A 96 -0.12 -5.86 6.30
CA LEU A 96 -1.37 -6.44 6.84
C LEU A 96 -1.17 -7.12 8.20
N ALA A 97 -0.01 -7.76 8.37
CA ALA A 97 0.48 -8.35 9.63
C ALA A 97 2.01 -8.27 9.66
N LEU A 98 2.64 -8.68 10.76
CA LEU A 98 4.09 -8.68 10.93
C LEU A 98 4.81 -9.77 10.09
N ASP A 99 4.08 -10.81 9.67
CA ASP A 99 4.56 -11.93 8.87
C ASP A 99 3.44 -12.54 8.00
N ALA A 100 3.80 -13.45 7.11
CA ALA A 100 2.85 -14.13 6.23
C ALA A 100 1.87 -15.03 6.99
N ALA A 101 2.27 -15.64 8.10
CA ALA A 101 1.39 -16.49 8.91
C ALA A 101 0.24 -15.69 9.54
N GLY A 102 0.54 -14.50 10.08
CA GLY A 102 -0.47 -13.56 10.57
C GLY A 102 -1.38 -13.03 9.48
N ALA A 103 -0.81 -12.69 8.31
CA ALA A 103 -1.59 -12.25 7.16
C ALA A 103 -2.53 -13.36 6.63
N GLN A 104 -2.07 -14.63 6.60
CA GLN A 104 -2.89 -15.78 6.22
C GLN A 104 -4.10 -15.95 7.15
N ARG A 105 -3.90 -15.81 8.47
CA ARG A 105 -5.00 -15.87 9.44
C ARG A 105 -6.10 -14.84 9.13
N LEU A 106 -5.71 -13.62 8.72
CA LEU A 106 -6.69 -12.58 8.36
C LEU A 106 -7.43 -12.90 7.06
N VAL A 107 -6.73 -13.47 6.07
CA VAL A 107 -7.37 -13.95 4.83
C VAL A 107 -8.37 -15.06 5.16
N ASP A 108 -7.99 -16.03 6.00
CA ASP A 108 -8.85 -17.13 6.41
C ASP A 108 -10.08 -16.63 7.21
N ALA A 109 -9.88 -15.66 8.11
CA ALA A 109 -10.96 -15.05 8.89
C ALA A 109 -11.94 -14.25 8.00
N ALA A 110 -11.46 -13.63 6.93
CA ALA A 110 -12.30 -12.93 5.97
C ALA A 110 -13.05 -13.90 5.02
N ALA A 111 -12.46 -15.06 4.73
CA ALA A 111 -13.05 -16.04 3.82
C ALA A 111 -14.40 -16.55 4.32
N GLY A 112 -15.42 -16.47 3.46
CA GLY A 112 -16.77 -16.94 3.78
C GLY A 112 -17.55 -16.08 4.78
N SER A 113 -16.98 -14.98 5.29
CA SER A 113 -17.66 -14.08 6.22
C SER A 113 -18.72 -13.18 5.54
N GLY A 114 -18.61 -12.98 4.22
CA GLY A 114 -19.38 -11.98 3.47
C GLY A 114 -18.92 -10.53 3.69
N LEU A 115 -17.87 -10.34 4.50
CA LEU A 115 -17.33 -9.02 4.80
C LEU A 115 -16.31 -8.58 3.74
N GLN A 116 -16.30 -7.29 3.43
CA GLN A 116 -15.30 -6.70 2.54
C GLN A 116 -14.06 -6.35 3.34
N THR A 117 -12.89 -6.64 2.77
CA THR A 117 -11.58 -6.34 3.37
C THR A 117 -10.66 -5.70 2.34
N ALA A 118 -9.85 -4.74 2.75
CA ALA A 118 -8.90 -4.08 1.86
C ALA A 118 -7.60 -3.66 2.58
N VAL A 119 -6.52 -3.56 1.78
CA VAL A 119 -5.21 -3.02 2.19
C VAL A 119 -4.88 -1.84 1.28
N PRO A 120 -4.47 -0.66 1.79
CA PRO A 120 -4.36 0.54 0.99
C PRO A 120 -3.09 0.58 0.10
N PHE A 121 -3.00 -0.30 -0.88
CA PHE A 121 -2.03 -0.19 -1.97
C PHE A 121 -2.49 0.87 -2.97
N VAL A 122 -2.52 2.11 -2.52
CA VAL A 122 -3.17 3.23 -3.22
C VAL A 122 -2.47 3.67 -4.49
N TYR A 123 -1.21 3.28 -4.71
CA TYR A 123 -0.51 3.58 -5.97
C TYR A 123 -1.17 2.93 -7.19
N ARG A 124 -1.98 1.87 -7.01
CA ARG A 124 -2.83 1.30 -8.07
C ARG A 124 -3.89 2.27 -8.60
N TYR A 125 -4.15 3.39 -7.88
CA TYR A 125 -5.21 4.35 -8.18
C TYR A 125 -4.73 5.59 -8.94
N TYR A 126 -3.44 5.71 -9.23
CA TYR A 126 -2.98 6.71 -10.19
C TYR A 126 -3.55 6.40 -11.59
N PRO A 127 -4.19 7.37 -12.26
CA PRO A 127 -4.73 7.16 -13.62
C PRO A 127 -3.66 6.67 -14.61
N THR A 128 -2.45 7.20 -14.52
CA THR A 128 -1.30 6.80 -15.34
C THR A 128 -0.84 5.36 -15.09
N VAL A 129 -0.95 4.88 -13.85
CA VAL A 129 -0.72 3.47 -13.50
C VAL A 129 -1.80 2.56 -14.08
N ARG A 130 -3.07 2.98 -14.02
CA ARG A 130 -4.17 2.23 -14.65
C ARG A 130 -4.00 2.18 -16.18
N GLU A 131 -3.54 3.27 -16.78
CA GLU A 131 -3.22 3.30 -18.22
C GLU A 131 -2.07 2.35 -18.56
N ALA A 132 -1.00 2.32 -17.74
CA ALA A 132 0.09 1.38 -17.93
C ALA A 132 -0.40 -0.08 -17.87
N ARG A 133 -1.22 -0.41 -16.87
CA ARG A 133 -1.84 -1.74 -16.74
C ARG A 133 -2.69 -2.10 -17.97
N GLU A 134 -3.49 -1.18 -18.48
CA GLU A 134 -4.32 -1.40 -19.67
C GLU A 134 -3.47 -1.67 -20.91
N ARG A 135 -2.37 -0.93 -21.10
CA ARG A 135 -1.43 -1.13 -22.20
C ARG A 135 -0.75 -2.49 -22.15
N VAL A 136 -0.34 -2.94 -20.97
CA VAL A 136 0.19 -4.29 -20.79
C VAL A 136 -0.88 -5.34 -21.05
N GLY A 137 -2.07 -5.19 -20.44
CA GLY A 137 -3.18 -6.14 -20.57
C GLY A 137 -3.74 -6.28 -21.98
N SER A 138 -3.73 -5.20 -22.78
CA SER A 138 -4.12 -5.22 -24.18
C SER A 138 -3.03 -5.72 -25.14
N GLY A 139 -1.83 -6.01 -24.61
CA GLY A 139 -0.71 -6.52 -25.40
C GLY A 139 0.08 -5.45 -26.17
N GLN A 140 -0.16 -4.16 -25.96
CA GLN A 140 0.55 -3.07 -26.65
C GLN A 140 2.06 -3.09 -26.38
N THR A 141 2.48 -3.54 -25.18
CA THR A 141 3.89 -3.68 -24.83
C THR A 141 4.56 -4.88 -25.50
N GLY A 142 3.79 -5.81 -26.04
CA GLY A 142 4.28 -7.15 -26.32
C GLY A 142 4.65 -7.90 -25.03
N PRO A 143 5.24 -9.11 -25.09
CA PRO A 143 5.74 -9.83 -23.93
C PRO A 143 6.72 -9.00 -23.12
N LEU A 144 6.51 -8.90 -21.81
CA LEU A 144 7.43 -8.21 -20.90
C LEU A 144 8.72 -9.01 -20.74
N ARG A 145 9.84 -8.31 -20.70
CA ARG A 145 11.20 -8.86 -20.57
C ARG A 145 11.87 -8.42 -19.28
N LEU A 146 11.74 -7.12 -18.95
CA LEU A 146 12.31 -6.53 -17.74
C LEU A 146 11.23 -5.78 -16.97
N VAL A 147 11.34 -5.81 -15.63
CA VAL A 147 10.54 -4.99 -14.71
C VAL A 147 11.48 -4.47 -13.63
N HIS A 148 11.74 -3.18 -13.60
CA HIS A 148 12.73 -2.65 -12.66
C HIS A 148 12.37 -1.28 -12.12
N GLY A 149 13.05 -0.88 -11.04
CA GLY A 149 12.81 0.45 -10.47
C GLY A 149 13.38 0.65 -9.07
N ALA A 150 12.79 1.61 -8.38
CA ALA A 150 13.21 1.96 -7.04
C ALA A 150 12.09 2.58 -6.22
N TYR A 151 12.16 2.44 -4.90
CA TYR A 151 11.41 3.28 -3.98
C TYR A 151 12.36 3.89 -2.95
N LEU A 152 12.58 5.20 -3.04
CA LEU A 152 13.63 5.90 -2.32
C LEU A 152 13.04 7.05 -1.48
N GLN A 153 13.48 7.12 -0.22
CA GLN A 153 13.15 8.17 0.75
C GLN A 153 14.39 8.58 1.55
N ASP A 154 14.36 9.69 2.30
CA ASP A 154 15.47 10.17 3.11
C ASP A 154 15.14 10.49 4.58
N TRP A 155 13.95 10.17 5.02
CA TRP A 155 13.46 10.58 6.34
C TRP A 155 14.13 9.86 7.54
N LEU A 156 14.86 8.76 7.29
CA LEU A 156 15.70 8.07 8.28
C LEU A 156 17.20 8.14 7.93
N LEU A 157 17.63 9.20 7.25
CA LEU A 157 19.00 9.34 6.76
C LEU A 157 20.03 9.43 7.89
N ARG A 158 19.69 10.08 9.01
CA ARG A 158 20.62 10.42 10.08
C ARG A 158 20.42 9.53 11.30
N PRO A 159 21.46 9.34 12.13
CA PRO A 159 21.33 8.59 13.40
C PRO A 159 20.31 9.19 14.38
N GLU A 160 20.05 10.50 14.29
CA GLU A 160 19.09 11.22 15.12
C GLU A 160 17.63 11.00 14.66
N ASP A 161 17.43 10.63 13.40
CA ASP A 161 16.11 10.34 12.86
C ASP A 161 15.59 9.04 13.49
N ASP A 162 14.36 9.06 13.97
CA ASP A 162 13.75 7.94 14.68
C ASP A 162 12.24 7.90 14.47
N ASP A 163 11.70 6.68 14.46
CA ASP A 163 10.28 6.41 14.36
C ASP A 163 9.97 5.06 15.04
N TRP A 164 8.73 4.82 15.40
CA TRP A 164 8.30 3.56 16.00
C TRP A 164 8.57 2.34 15.10
N ARG A 165 8.62 2.53 13.77
CA ARG A 165 8.93 1.47 12.79
C ARG A 165 10.35 0.93 12.92
N VAL A 166 11.25 1.67 13.54
CA VAL A 166 12.63 1.23 13.80
C VAL A 166 12.67 0.14 14.88
N ASP A 167 11.69 0.12 15.80
CA ASP A 167 11.56 -0.94 16.82
C ASP A 167 10.87 -2.16 16.22
N GLU A 168 11.61 -3.26 16.05
CA GLU A 168 11.08 -4.51 15.45
C GLU A 168 9.89 -5.11 16.21
N ARG A 169 9.74 -4.81 17.51
CA ARG A 169 8.57 -5.26 18.30
C ARG A 169 7.28 -4.56 17.86
N LEU A 170 7.38 -3.35 17.34
CA LEU A 170 6.25 -2.53 16.90
C LEU A 170 6.05 -2.60 15.39
N GLY A 171 7.14 -2.58 14.63
CA GLY A 171 7.16 -2.52 13.16
C GLY A 171 7.28 -3.87 12.47
N GLY A 172 7.85 -4.88 13.14
CA GLY A 172 8.21 -6.17 12.54
C GLY A 172 9.68 -6.27 12.19
N THR A 173 10.12 -7.44 11.75
CA THR A 173 11.52 -7.78 11.46
C THR A 173 12.08 -7.13 10.18
N SER A 174 11.21 -6.64 9.30
CA SER A 174 11.58 -5.82 8.14
C SER A 174 10.99 -4.42 8.32
N ARG A 175 11.77 -3.38 8.04
CA ARG A 175 11.32 -2.00 8.10
C ARG A 175 11.16 -1.40 6.72
N THR A 176 12.28 -1.15 6.03
CA THR A 176 12.26 -0.44 4.75
C THR A 176 11.52 -1.23 3.69
N PHE A 177 11.75 -2.54 3.60
CA PHE A 177 11.06 -3.35 2.61
C PHE A 177 9.56 -3.49 2.94
N ALA A 178 9.20 -3.79 4.19
CA ALA A 178 7.81 -3.90 4.62
C ALA A 178 7.05 -2.56 4.59
N ASP A 179 7.75 -1.41 4.71
CA ASP A 179 7.11 -0.10 4.63
C ASP A 179 6.93 0.38 3.19
N ILE A 180 7.97 0.28 2.34
CA ILE A 180 7.96 0.85 0.99
C ILE A 180 8.17 -0.19 -0.12
N GLY A 181 8.97 -1.23 0.10
CA GLY A 181 9.22 -2.27 -0.90
C GLY A 181 7.95 -3.02 -1.32
N VAL A 182 7.07 -3.29 -0.36
CA VAL A 182 5.77 -3.95 -0.63
C VAL A 182 4.88 -3.16 -1.58
N HIS A 183 4.89 -1.84 -1.52
CA HIS A 183 4.15 -1.00 -2.47
C HIS A 183 4.70 -1.13 -3.89
N TRP A 184 6.04 -1.18 -4.03
CA TRP A 184 6.65 -1.34 -5.34
C TRP A 184 6.35 -2.73 -5.93
N CYS A 185 6.47 -3.79 -5.13
CA CYS A 185 6.17 -5.16 -5.58
C CYS A 185 4.69 -5.32 -5.94
N ASP A 186 3.79 -4.76 -5.13
CA ASP A 186 2.37 -4.74 -5.42
C ASP A 186 2.07 -4.04 -6.76
N LEU A 187 2.70 -2.88 -6.98
CA LEU A 187 2.54 -2.12 -8.21
C LEU A 187 3.10 -2.87 -9.42
N ALA A 188 4.27 -3.50 -9.28
CA ALA A 188 4.90 -4.30 -10.33
C ALA A 188 4.00 -5.48 -10.76
N GLU A 189 3.49 -6.26 -9.79
CA GLU A 189 2.55 -7.35 -10.08
C GLU A 189 1.22 -6.84 -10.64
N PHE A 190 0.71 -5.72 -10.11
CA PHE A 190 -0.54 -5.13 -10.58
C PHE A 190 -0.47 -4.65 -12.02
N VAL A 191 0.59 -3.95 -12.41
CA VAL A 191 0.74 -3.40 -13.77
C VAL A 191 1.11 -4.49 -14.76
N SER A 192 2.08 -5.34 -14.42
CA SER A 192 2.55 -6.43 -15.30
C SER A 192 1.53 -7.54 -15.51
N GLY A 193 0.64 -7.77 -14.52
CA GLY A 193 -0.22 -8.95 -14.47
C GLY A 193 0.54 -10.25 -14.19
N GLN A 194 1.83 -10.18 -13.84
CA GLN A 194 2.71 -11.31 -13.55
C GLN A 194 3.01 -11.38 -12.05
N ARG A 195 3.35 -12.55 -11.53
CA ARG A 195 3.74 -12.75 -10.14
C ARG A 195 5.26 -12.92 -10.01
N ILE A 196 5.86 -12.32 -9.00
CA ILE A 196 7.24 -12.59 -8.61
C ILE A 196 7.32 -14.04 -8.14
N ALA A 197 7.94 -14.91 -8.92
CA ALA A 197 7.99 -16.36 -8.64
C ALA A 197 9.16 -16.73 -7.72
N ARG A 198 10.31 -16.06 -7.89
CA ARG A 198 11.52 -16.26 -7.07
C ARG A 198 12.34 -14.99 -7.01
N LEU A 199 13.10 -14.82 -5.94
CA LEU A 199 13.90 -13.63 -5.73
C LEU A 199 15.25 -13.92 -5.02
N SER A 200 16.17 -12.96 -5.16
CA SER A 200 17.41 -12.88 -4.39
C SER A 200 17.57 -11.45 -3.86
N ALA A 201 17.89 -11.30 -2.58
CA ALA A 201 17.92 -10.02 -1.90
C ALA A 201 19.22 -9.78 -1.13
N ARG A 202 19.61 -8.51 -1.03
CA ARG A 202 20.61 -8.00 -0.10
C ARG A 202 20.02 -6.83 0.68
N LEU A 203 20.11 -6.90 1.99
CA LEU A 203 19.64 -5.87 2.90
C LEU A 203 20.81 -5.16 3.58
N LEU A 204 20.64 -3.87 3.88
CA LEU A 204 21.67 -3.02 4.48
C LEU A 204 21.09 -2.32 5.71
N THR A 205 21.69 -2.53 6.87
CA THR A 205 21.52 -1.70 8.07
C THR A 205 22.71 -0.74 8.15
N ALA A 206 22.56 0.44 7.53
CA ALA A 206 23.63 1.45 7.45
C ALA A 206 23.77 2.25 8.75
N VAL A 207 22.68 2.39 9.50
CA VAL A 207 22.62 3.12 10.78
C VAL A 207 22.27 2.11 11.89
N PRO A 208 23.28 1.40 12.44
CA PRO A 208 23.06 0.31 13.41
C PRO A 208 22.63 0.78 14.80
N GLU A 209 22.63 2.09 15.03
CA GLU A 209 22.17 2.68 16.29
C GLU A 209 21.43 4.00 16.01
N ARG A 210 20.26 4.19 16.63
CA ARG A 210 19.48 5.42 16.57
C ARG A 210 19.12 5.88 17.97
N ARG A 211 19.47 7.14 18.30
CA ARG A 211 19.26 7.72 19.63
C ARG A 211 19.72 6.81 20.77
N GLY A 212 20.88 6.16 20.61
CA GLY A 212 21.44 5.25 21.63
C GLY A 212 20.74 3.89 21.73
N ARG A 213 19.89 3.51 20.78
CA ARG A 213 19.22 2.21 20.70
C ARG A 213 19.73 1.42 19.50
N PRO A 214 20.12 0.15 19.68
CA PRO A 214 20.51 -0.70 18.55
C PRO A 214 19.33 -0.92 17.59
N VAL A 215 19.65 -0.97 16.29
CA VAL A 215 18.70 -1.18 15.19
C VAL A 215 19.07 -2.45 14.45
N THR A 216 18.12 -3.37 14.32
CA THR A 216 18.27 -4.66 13.65
C THR A 216 17.63 -4.68 12.26
N THR A 217 16.67 -3.77 12.02
CA THR A 217 15.95 -3.68 10.75
C THR A 217 16.75 -2.92 9.70
N GLU A 218 16.50 -3.24 8.42
CA GLU A 218 17.23 -2.68 7.30
C GLU A 218 16.84 -1.22 6.99
N ASP A 219 17.83 -0.41 6.56
CA ASP A 219 17.67 0.94 6.05
C ASP A 219 17.50 0.98 4.53
N ALA A 220 18.00 -0.05 3.84
CA ALA A 220 17.93 -0.19 2.39
C ALA A 220 18.02 -1.65 1.96
N GLY A 221 17.61 -1.94 0.73
CA GLY A 221 17.73 -3.26 0.13
C GLY A 221 17.76 -3.22 -1.39
N VAL A 222 18.37 -4.26 -1.97
CA VAL A 222 18.35 -4.55 -3.40
C VAL A 222 17.78 -5.94 -3.58
N VAL A 223 16.77 -6.06 -4.43
CA VAL A 223 16.11 -7.33 -4.75
C VAL A 223 16.15 -7.55 -6.24
N GLN A 224 16.61 -8.74 -6.66
CA GLN A 224 16.48 -9.27 -8.02
C GLN A 224 15.39 -10.33 -8.01
N PHE A 225 14.62 -10.47 -9.08
CA PHE A 225 13.53 -11.43 -9.14
C PHE A 225 13.28 -11.95 -10.57
N GLU A 226 12.59 -13.06 -10.65
CA GLU A 226 12.01 -13.62 -11.86
C GLU A 226 10.50 -13.75 -11.67
N THR A 227 9.75 -13.47 -12.73
CA THR A 227 8.29 -13.62 -12.71
C THR A 227 7.87 -15.01 -13.21
N ASP A 228 6.64 -15.40 -12.91
CA ASP A 228 6.01 -16.63 -13.39
C ASP A 228 5.85 -16.68 -14.91
N ALA A 229 5.88 -15.54 -15.60
CA ALA A 229 5.85 -15.45 -17.06
C ALA A 229 7.25 -15.27 -17.71
N GLY A 230 8.32 -15.30 -16.90
CA GLY A 230 9.72 -15.31 -17.38
C GLY A 230 10.35 -13.94 -17.56
N ALA A 231 9.70 -12.85 -17.17
CA ALA A 231 10.38 -11.56 -17.08
C ALA A 231 11.34 -11.57 -15.89
N VAL A 232 12.48 -10.86 -16.02
CA VAL A 232 13.42 -10.65 -14.93
C VAL A 232 13.35 -9.22 -14.43
N GLY A 233 13.70 -8.99 -13.16
CA GLY A 233 13.63 -7.64 -12.65
C GLY A 233 14.50 -7.35 -11.45
N SER A 234 14.46 -6.07 -11.04
CA SER A 234 15.17 -5.62 -9.85
C SER A 234 14.52 -4.37 -9.24
N VAL A 235 14.60 -4.26 -7.92
CA VAL A 235 14.18 -3.05 -7.21
C VAL A 235 15.21 -2.66 -6.16
N VAL A 236 15.44 -1.36 -6.02
CA VAL A 236 16.18 -0.74 -4.92
C VAL A 236 15.20 -0.04 -4.01
N VAL A 237 15.23 -0.38 -2.72
CA VAL A 237 14.43 0.30 -1.69
C VAL A 237 15.36 0.96 -0.67
N SER A 238 15.02 2.19 -0.23
CA SER A 238 15.87 2.91 0.72
C SER A 238 15.09 4.01 1.44
N GLN A 239 15.31 4.13 2.75
CA GLN A 239 14.84 5.26 3.57
C GLN A 239 15.98 6.21 3.95
N ILE A 240 17.17 6.01 3.35
CA ILE A 240 18.39 6.78 3.62
C ILE A 240 19.01 7.38 2.34
N SER A 241 18.21 7.66 1.30
CA SER A 241 18.66 8.23 0.03
C SER A 241 18.54 9.76 0.04
N PRO A 242 19.64 10.52 0.21
CA PRO A 242 19.59 11.97 0.40
C PRO A 242 18.83 12.69 -0.73
N GLY A 243 17.88 13.56 -0.36
CA GLY A 243 17.11 14.39 -1.27
C GLY A 243 15.91 13.69 -1.91
N ARG A 244 15.73 12.37 -1.73
CA ARG A 244 14.56 11.65 -2.21
C ARG A 244 13.46 11.68 -1.14
N LYS A 245 12.33 12.31 -1.46
CA LYS A 245 11.25 12.47 -0.48
C LYS A 245 10.26 11.30 -0.52
N ASN A 246 9.87 10.89 -1.73
CA ASN A 246 8.95 9.75 -1.91
C ASN A 246 9.01 9.24 -3.35
N ARG A 247 10.20 8.92 -3.86
CA ARG A 247 10.36 8.50 -5.24
C ARG A 247 10.08 7.02 -5.42
N LEU A 248 8.85 6.66 -5.73
CA LEU A 248 8.50 5.37 -6.30
C LEU A 248 8.57 5.49 -7.82
N TRP A 249 9.47 4.74 -8.43
CA TRP A 249 9.67 4.69 -9.87
C TRP A 249 9.68 3.24 -10.34
N ILE A 250 8.97 2.96 -11.43
CA ILE A 250 8.90 1.64 -12.05
C ILE A 250 8.97 1.76 -13.57
N GLU A 251 9.70 0.87 -14.22
CA GLU A 251 9.74 0.70 -15.66
C GLU A 251 9.51 -0.77 -16.03
N LEU A 252 8.70 -0.97 -17.06
CA LEU A 252 8.37 -2.27 -17.64
C LEU A 252 8.77 -2.26 -19.11
N ASP A 253 9.74 -3.11 -19.48
CA ASP A 253 10.23 -3.22 -20.85
C ASP A 253 9.60 -4.43 -21.56
N GLY A 254 8.71 -4.14 -22.48
CA GLY A 254 8.17 -5.14 -23.39
C GLY A 254 9.00 -5.31 -24.66
N SER A 255 8.56 -6.20 -25.55
CA SER A 255 9.20 -6.38 -26.86
C SER A 255 8.88 -5.24 -27.84
N GLU A 256 7.75 -4.54 -27.65
CA GLU A 256 7.23 -3.53 -28.56
C GLU A 256 7.24 -2.12 -27.94
N GLU A 257 6.98 -2.02 -26.66
CA GLU A 257 6.89 -0.75 -25.94
C GLU A 257 7.40 -0.92 -24.50
N ALA A 258 8.14 0.06 -23.99
CA ALA A 258 8.47 0.21 -22.58
C ALA A 258 7.59 1.29 -21.96
N LEU A 259 7.24 1.10 -20.67
CA LEU A 259 6.40 2.02 -19.90
C LEU A 259 7.12 2.42 -18.62
N ALA A 260 7.20 3.72 -18.31
CA ALA A 260 7.76 4.17 -17.03
C ALA A 260 6.79 5.11 -16.30
N PHE A 261 6.62 4.84 -14.99
CA PHE A 261 5.87 5.68 -14.07
C PHE A 261 6.80 6.19 -12.96
N ASP A 262 6.71 7.49 -12.64
CA ASP A 262 7.39 8.11 -11.52
C ASP A 262 6.36 8.84 -10.64
N GLN A 263 6.23 8.43 -9.39
CA GLN A 263 5.25 8.98 -8.46
C GLN A 263 5.52 10.46 -8.09
N GLU A 264 6.77 10.95 -8.25
CA GLU A 264 7.08 12.38 -8.12
C GLU A 264 6.61 13.19 -9.35
N HIS A 265 6.25 12.50 -10.47
CA HIS A 265 5.68 13.08 -11.70
C HIS A 265 4.43 12.30 -12.16
N PRO A 266 3.39 12.17 -11.32
CA PRO A 266 2.31 11.20 -11.54
C PRO A 266 1.36 11.55 -12.70
N GLU A 267 1.44 12.78 -13.20
CA GLU A 267 0.61 13.27 -14.32
C GLU A 267 1.06 12.74 -15.69
N GLU A 268 2.16 11.98 -15.73
CA GLU A 268 2.79 11.53 -16.97
C GLU A 268 3.09 10.03 -16.91
N LEU A 269 2.78 9.33 -18.01
CA LEU A 269 3.29 7.99 -18.30
C LEU A 269 4.23 8.09 -19.49
N TRP A 270 5.50 7.74 -19.30
CA TRP A 270 6.44 7.62 -20.39
C TRP A 270 6.23 6.30 -21.13
N CYS A 271 6.10 6.38 -22.47
CA CYS A 271 5.91 5.23 -23.35
C CYS A 271 6.97 5.27 -24.45
N GLY A 272 7.93 4.34 -24.41
CA GLY A 272 9.06 4.29 -25.34
C GLY A 272 8.89 3.18 -26.36
N ARG A 273 9.05 3.51 -27.65
CA ARG A 273 9.20 2.57 -28.75
C ARG A 273 10.52 2.84 -29.47
N ARG A 274 10.96 1.90 -30.29
CA ARG A 274 12.22 2.05 -31.04
C ARG A 274 12.24 3.31 -31.92
N GLU A 275 11.10 3.63 -32.54
CA GLU A 275 10.98 4.70 -33.51
C GLU A 275 10.62 6.06 -32.87
N ALA A 276 10.01 6.05 -31.69
CA ALA A 276 9.53 7.26 -31.03
C ALA A 276 9.29 7.02 -29.54
N LEU A 277 9.23 8.10 -28.77
CA LEU A 277 8.68 8.10 -27.43
C LEU A 277 7.41 8.96 -27.38
N THR A 278 6.51 8.62 -26.48
CA THR A 278 5.29 9.38 -26.21
C THR A 278 5.17 9.60 -24.72
N ILE A 279 4.76 10.80 -24.31
CA ILE A 279 4.33 11.09 -22.95
C ILE A 279 2.80 11.10 -22.94
N VAL A 280 2.21 10.12 -22.29
CA VAL A 280 0.75 10.09 -22.06
C VAL A 280 0.46 10.92 -20.83
N ARG A 281 -0.31 11.99 -21.02
CA ARG A 281 -0.73 12.87 -19.94
C ARG A 281 -1.97 12.33 -19.25
N ARG A 282 -2.09 12.59 -17.94
CA ARG A 282 -3.33 12.34 -17.23
C ARG A 282 -4.41 13.32 -17.73
N ASP A 283 -5.22 12.86 -18.64
CA ASP A 283 -6.33 13.57 -19.22
C ASP A 283 -7.50 12.59 -19.43
N PRO A 284 -8.66 12.81 -18.76
CA PRO A 284 -9.80 11.89 -18.84
C PRO A 284 -10.32 11.69 -20.27
N GLU A 285 -10.07 12.64 -21.19
CA GLU A 285 -10.53 12.55 -22.57
C GLU A 285 -9.66 11.64 -23.45
N THR A 286 -8.42 11.36 -23.03
CA THR A 286 -7.44 10.63 -23.85
C THR A 286 -6.99 9.30 -23.24
N LEU A 287 -7.22 9.10 -21.96
CA LEU A 287 -6.91 7.84 -21.26
C LEU A 287 -7.92 6.73 -21.62
N SER A 288 -7.50 5.47 -21.43
CA SER A 288 -8.40 4.33 -21.50
C SER A 288 -9.56 4.47 -20.51
N PRO A 289 -10.73 3.88 -20.75
CA PRO A 289 -11.87 3.98 -19.81
C PRO A 289 -11.55 3.51 -18.41
N ALA A 290 -10.69 2.48 -18.26
CA ALA A 290 -10.25 1.96 -16.97
C ALA A 290 -9.39 2.96 -16.19
N ALA A 291 -8.62 3.79 -16.87
CA ALA A 291 -7.79 4.85 -16.29
C ALA A 291 -8.58 6.15 -16.10
N ALA A 292 -9.40 6.53 -17.08
CA ALA A 292 -10.17 7.77 -17.09
C ALA A 292 -11.13 7.89 -15.89
N ARG A 293 -11.67 6.77 -15.39
CA ARG A 293 -12.56 6.78 -14.21
C ARG A 293 -11.89 7.36 -12.95
N PHE A 294 -10.56 7.38 -12.88
CA PHE A 294 -9.78 7.93 -11.77
C PHE A 294 -9.24 9.33 -12.08
N ALA A 295 -9.41 9.82 -13.32
CA ALA A 295 -8.99 11.16 -13.74
C ALA A 295 -10.20 12.11 -13.69
N PHE A 296 -10.58 12.56 -12.49
CA PHE A 296 -11.79 13.36 -12.30
C PHE A 296 -11.58 14.86 -12.46
N LEU A 297 -10.32 15.33 -12.55
CA LEU A 297 -10.00 16.71 -12.91
C LEU A 297 -9.65 16.80 -14.40
N PRO A 298 -9.94 17.91 -15.06
CA PRO A 298 -9.51 18.16 -16.44
C PRO A 298 -7.99 18.08 -16.58
N GLY A 299 -7.49 17.77 -17.77
CA GLY A 299 -6.08 17.80 -18.09
C GLY A 299 -5.40 19.10 -17.66
N GLY A 300 -4.19 19.02 -17.08
CA GLY A 300 -3.45 20.18 -16.57
C GLY A 300 -3.80 20.63 -15.15
N HIS A 301 -4.76 20.00 -14.47
CA HIS A 301 -5.06 20.22 -13.05
C HIS A 301 -4.52 19.02 -12.26
N PRO A 302 -3.44 19.16 -11.48
CA PRO A 302 -2.75 18.02 -10.85
C PRO A 302 -3.63 17.20 -9.91
N GLN A 303 -3.50 15.87 -10.01
CA GLN A 303 -4.01 14.89 -9.06
C GLN A 303 -2.84 14.14 -8.43
N GLY A 304 -2.99 13.67 -7.20
CA GLY A 304 -1.89 13.04 -6.48
C GLY A 304 -2.32 11.97 -5.48
N TYR A 305 -1.45 11.73 -4.51
CA TYR A 305 -1.58 10.67 -3.51
C TYR A 305 -2.91 10.72 -2.74
N ALA A 306 -3.36 11.92 -2.36
CA ALA A 306 -4.62 12.07 -1.62
C ALA A 306 -5.83 11.63 -2.46
N ASP A 307 -5.82 11.95 -3.75
CA ASP A 307 -6.89 11.56 -4.68
C ASP A 307 -6.93 10.03 -4.88
N CYS A 308 -5.76 9.39 -4.88
CA CYS A 308 -5.68 7.93 -4.94
C CYS A 308 -6.28 7.27 -3.69
N PHE A 309 -6.04 7.86 -2.52
CA PHE A 309 -6.63 7.40 -1.26
C PHE A 309 -8.16 7.57 -1.26
N ASP A 310 -8.65 8.73 -1.72
CA ASP A 310 -10.08 8.99 -1.80
C ASP A 310 -10.78 8.00 -2.72
N ALA A 311 -10.19 7.73 -3.90
CA ALA A 311 -10.72 6.75 -4.85
C ALA A 311 -10.67 5.31 -4.31
N PHE A 312 -9.61 4.93 -3.59
CA PHE A 312 -9.50 3.63 -2.94
C PHE A 312 -10.61 3.42 -1.89
N VAL A 313 -10.83 4.40 -1.02
CA VAL A 313 -11.86 4.31 0.03
C VAL A 313 -13.26 4.30 -0.59
N ALA A 314 -13.50 5.07 -1.65
CA ALA A 314 -14.76 5.05 -2.40
C ALA A 314 -15.02 3.67 -3.00
N ASP A 315 -14.06 3.07 -3.72
CA ASP A 315 -14.16 1.71 -4.26
C ASP A 315 -14.43 0.67 -3.16
N PHE A 316 -13.82 0.83 -1.98
CA PHE A 316 -14.07 -0.07 -0.87
C PHE A 316 -15.52 0.05 -0.36
N TYR A 317 -16.04 1.27 -0.20
CA TYR A 317 -17.42 1.47 0.26
C TYR A 317 -18.44 1.03 -0.79
N ASP A 318 -18.14 1.20 -2.07
CA ASP A 318 -18.94 0.62 -3.16
C ASP A 318 -18.96 -0.90 -3.09
N SER A 319 -17.84 -1.54 -2.74
CA SER A 319 -17.78 -2.98 -2.52
C SER A 319 -18.62 -3.45 -1.34
N VAL A 320 -18.66 -2.66 -0.26
CA VAL A 320 -19.56 -2.93 0.88
C VAL A 320 -21.03 -2.82 0.45
N GLY A 321 -21.37 -1.80 -0.30
CA GLY A 321 -22.74 -1.57 -0.77
C GLY A 321 -23.23 -2.63 -1.78
N SER A 322 -22.34 -3.10 -2.65
CA SER A 322 -22.65 -4.12 -3.68
C SER A 322 -22.49 -5.56 -3.21
N GLY A 323 -21.80 -5.80 -2.09
CA GLY A 323 -21.44 -7.13 -1.61
C GLY A 323 -20.35 -7.85 -2.41
N SER A 324 -19.65 -7.13 -3.32
CA SER A 324 -18.58 -7.69 -4.15
C SER A 324 -17.43 -6.72 -4.34
N ALA A 325 -16.20 -7.22 -4.35
CA ALA A 325 -15.01 -6.39 -4.53
C ALA A 325 -14.99 -5.72 -5.90
N VAL A 326 -14.64 -4.43 -5.93
CA VAL A 326 -14.42 -3.68 -7.16
C VAL A 326 -13.17 -4.19 -7.86
N ALA A 327 -13.21 -4.31 -9.18
CA ALA A 327 -12.10 -4.85 -9.97
C ALA A 327 -10.81 -4.03 -9.78
N GLY A 328 -9.74 -4.73 -9.37
CA GLY A 328 -8.42 -4.14 -9.12
C GLY A 328 -8.28 -3.38 -7.79
N MET A 329 -9.28 -3.48 -6.90
CA MET A 329 -9.16 -3.04 -5.51
C MET A 329 -8.27 -4.03 -4.74
N PRO A 330 -7.25 -3.55 -4.00
CA PRO A 330 -6.39 -4.42 -3.21
C PRO A 330 -7.10 -4.93 -1.95
N THR A 331 -7.06 -6.24 -1.74
CA THR A 331 -7.73 -6.96 -0.65
C THR A 331 -6.72 -7.51 0.37
N PHE A 332 -7.20 -8.22 1.39
CA PHE A 332 -6.33 -8.94 2.33
C PHE A 332 -5.47 -10.01 1.63
N SER A 333 -5.93 -10.58 0.50
CA SER A 333 -5.10 -11.49 -0.29
C SER A 333 -3.88 -10.79 -0.90
N ASP A 334 -4.00 -9.52 -1.30
CA ASP A 334 -2.86 -8.71 -1.75
C ASP A 334 -1.93 -8.37 -0.57
N GLY A 335 -2.49 -8.12 0.63
CA GLY A 335 -1.73 -7.95 1.86
C GLY A 335 -0.93 -9.20 2.25
N LEU A 336 -1.54 -10.38 2.13
CA LEU A 336 -0.85 -11.67 2.31
C LEU A 336 0.27 -11.85 1.29
N ARG A 337 0.00 -11.52 0.01
CA ARG A 337 1.02 -11.59 -1.05
C ARG A 337 2.24 -10.72 -0.71
N ALA A 338 2.01 -9.51 -0.26
CA ALA A 338 3.08 -8.61 0.18
C ALA A 338 3.88 -9.16 1.37
N ALA A 339 3.22 -9.82 2.33
CA ALA A 339 3.88 -10.47 3.46
C ALA A 339 4.73 -11.67 3.00
N LEU A 340 4.23 -12.52 2.09
CA LEU A 340 4.99 -13.63 1.51
C LEU A 340 6.26 -13.15 0.79
N ILE A 341 6.17 -12.08 0.00
CA ILE A 341 7.35 -11.47 -0.65
C ILE A 341 8.32 -10.94 0.41
N THR A 342 7.83 -10.29 1.47
CA THR A 342 8.69 -9.79 2.56
C THR A 342 9.43 -10.91 3.26
N ASP A 343 8.75 -12.00 3.62
CA ASP A 343 9.36 -13.18 4.25
C ASP A 343 10.42 -13.82 3.33
N ALA A 344 10.16 -13.89 2.02
CA ALA A 344 11.12 -14.39 1.03
C ALA A 344 12.35 -13.48 0.90
N VAL A 345 12.19 -12.15 0.96
CA VAL A 345 13.29 -11.18 0.97
C VAL A 345 14.17 -11.35 2.20
N LEU A 346 13.57 -11.47 3.39
CA LEU A 346 14.30 -11.71 4.63
C LEU A 346 15.04 -13.05 4.61
N ALA A 347 14.38 -14.12 4.14
CA ALA A 347 14.99 -15.44 4.01
C ALA A 347 16.15 -15.43 3.01
N SER A 348 15.96 -14.81 1.85
CA SER A 348 17.01 -14.70 0.82
C SER A 348 18.22 -13.90 1.32
N ALA A 349 18.00 -12.78 1.98
CA ALA A 349 19.08 -11.93 2.51
C ALA A 349 19.88 -12.64 3.61
N ARG A 350 19.20 -13.40 4.49
CA ARG A 350 19.83 -14.19 5.56
C ARG A 350 20.63 -15.37 5.02
N ASP A 351 20.03 -16.13 4.08
CA ASP A 351 20.58 -17.40 3.58
C ASP A 351 21.47 -17.21 2.34
N GLU A 352 21.59 -15.98 1.84
CA GLU A 352 22.37 -15.57 0.66
C GLU A 352 22.08 -16.41 -0.61
N ARG A 353 20.81 -16.72 -0.85
CA ARG A 353 20.36 -17.58 -1.96
C ARG A 353 19.07 -17.09 -2.58
N TRP A 354 18.76 -17.60 -3.77
CA TRP A 354 17.45 -17.47 -4.38
C TRP A 354 16.38 -18.21 -3.55
N VAL A 355 15.21 -17.59 -3.41
CA VAL A 355 14.06 -18.13 -2.66
C VAL A 355 12.83 -18.02 -3.54
N ASP A 356 12.00 -19.07 -3.56
CA ASP A 356 10.68 -19.06 -4.18
C ASP A 356 9.67 -18.29 -3.29
N VAL A 357 8.65 -17.67 -3.96
CA VAL A 357 7.67 -16.81 -3.28
C VAL A 357 6.29 -17.41 -3.35
#